data_87a97e4822e8832b1ef251db0ca4110f
#
_entry.id   87a97e4822e8832b1ef251db0ca4110f
#
_cell.length_a   1.000
_cell.length_b   1.000
_cell.length_c   1.000
_cell.angle_alpha   90.00
_cell.angle_beta   90.00
_cell.angle_gamma   90.00
#
_symmetry.space_group_name_H-M   'P 1'
#
loop_
_entity.id
_entity.type
_entity.pdbx_description
1 polymer ?
#
loop_
_entity_poly.entity_id
_entity_poly.type
_entity_poly.pdbx_seq_one_letter_code
_entity_poly.pdbx_strand_id
1 'polypeptide(L)'
;SAILKGTHGENIEYHGTIKTHNDNSITIEFEKALPAVNSAIECDMLVTVENVIYRWENAKIAADKKASATTGIVTITTRPQILNRRKYPRIDMNNHCTITVKGTDETFEGKLDNLSANGFAFLSKDRFFSNNKGKIVTVSIDNFDLPAHSVLEGQIIRCSDNDGVYIVGCQMPEDNYYIMEYVEQMIRTQKNN
;
A
#
# COMPACT_ATOMS: atom_id res chain seq x y z
N SER A 1 9.94 -3.16 4.04
CA SER A 1 10.09 -1.75 4.39
C SER A 1 9.68 -1.51 5.84
N ALA A 2 10.26 -0.52 6.47
CA ALA A 2 9.92 -0.08 7.80
C ALA A 2 9.55 1.41 7.78
N ILE A 3 8.57 1.78 8.58
CA ILE A 3 8.14 3.17 8.77
C ILE A 3 8.15 3.44 10.27
N LEU A 4 8.78 4.55 10.69
CA LEU A 4 8.70 5.05 12.05
C LEU A 4 7.78 6.27 12.09
N LYS A 5 6.90 6.32 13.05
CA LYS A 5 6.00 7.46 13.30
C LYS A 5 6.24 8.00 14.71
N GLY A 6 6.34 9.32 14.82
CA GLY A 6 6.43 9.98 16.12
C GLY A 6 5.23 9.65 17.01
N THR A 7 5.46 9.49 18.31
CA THR A 7 4.41 9.42 19.33
C THR A 7 3.99 10.85 19.73
N HIS A 8 2.76 11.01 20.22
CA HIS A 8 2.24 12.30 20.71
C HIS A 8 1.94 13.40 19.66
N GLY A 9 1.49 13.02 18.46
CA GLY A 9 0.95 13.99 17.49
C GLY A 9 2.00 14.72 16.66
N GLU A 10 3.27 14.38 16.77
CA GLU A 10 4.28 14.83 15.85
C GLU A 10 4.13 14.10 14.50
N ASN A 11 3.86 14.84 13.45
CA ASN A 11 3.75 14.32 12.07
C ASN A 11 5.15 14.02 11.47
N ILE A 12 5.98 13.28 12.21
CA ILE A 12 7.30 12.89 11.74
C ILE A 12 7.20 11.43 11.30
N GLU A 13 7.42 11.20 10.01
CA GLU A 13 7.44 9.87 9.41
C GLU A 13 8.80 9.64 8.73
N TYR A 14 9.49 8.56 9.15
CA TYR A 14 10.75 8.12 8.57
C TYR A 14 10.55 6.78 7.88
N HIS A 15 10.88 6.73 6.60
CA HIS A 15 10.87 5.52 5.80
C HIS A 15 12.27 4.92 5.74
N GLY A 16 12.36 3.59 5.80
CA GLY A 16 13.65 2.93 5.75
C GLY A 16 13.57 1.44 5.41
N THR A 17 14.72 0.87 5.24
CA THR A 17 14.93 -0.55 4.92
C THR A 17 15.64 -1.24 6.08
N ILE A 18 15.10 -2.37 6.54
CA ILE A 18 15.73 -3.20 7.57
C ILE A 18 17.00 -3.83 6.98
N LYS A 19 18.13 -3.65 7.65
CA LYS A 19 19.42 -4.23 7.28
C LYS A 19 19.72 -5.49 8.08
N THR A 20 19.59 -5.41 9.39
CA THR A 20 19.84 -6.53 10.30
C THR A 20 18.84 -6.50 11.45
N HIS A 21 18.62 -7.63 12.05
CA HIS A 21 17.81 -7.74 13.28
C HIS A 21 18.38 -8.79 14.21
N ASN A 22 18.15 -8.60 15.48
CA ASN A 22 18.29 -9.61 16.52
C ASN A 22 17.03 -9.58 17.43
N ASP A 23 17.02 -10.32 18.52
CA ASP A 23 15.80 -10.53 19.33
C ASP A 23 15.10 -9.24 19.77
N ASN A 24 15.84 -8.19 20.08
CA ASN A 24 15.30 -6.95 20.66
C ASN A 24 15.70 -5.68 19.89
N SER A 25 16.46 -5.77 18.82
CA SER A 25 16.86 -4.60 18.07
C SER A 25 16.88 -4.84 16.57
N ILE A 26 16.59 -3.78 15.83
CA ILE A 26 16.55 -3.77 14.38
C ILE A 26 17.40 -2.60 13.89
N THR A 27 18.34 -2.86 13.01
CA THR A 27 19.09 -1.81 12.33
C THR A 27 18.37 -1.43 11.04
N ILE A 28 18.06 -0.15 10.89
CA ILE A 28 17.33 0.39 9.75
C ILE A 28 18.18 1.46 9.07
N GLU A 29 18.25 1.39 7.75
CA GLU A 29 18.76 2.45 6.89
C GLU A 29 17.58 3.30 6.42
N PHE A 30 17.57 4.59 6.79
CA PHE A 30 16.50 5.53 6.47
C PHE A 30 16.80 6.32 5.20
N GLU A 31 15.77 6.76 4.51
CA GLU A 31 15.86 7.62 3.32
C GLU A 31 16.35 9.03 3.66
N LYS A 32 16.17 9.45 4.92
CA LYS A 32 16.58 10.77 5.43
C LYS A 32 17.40 10.61 6.70
N ALA A 33 18.29 11.54 6.93
CA ALA A 33 19.08 11.59 8.17
C ALA A 33 18.17 11.70 9.39
N LEU A 34 18.50 10.93 10.42
CA LEU A 34 17.84 11.02 11.72
C LEU A 34 18.24 12.31 12.45
N PRO A 35 17.36 12.87 13.30
CA PRO A 35 17.73 14.03 14.12
C PRO A 35 18.96 13.72 14.97
N ALA A 36 19.86 14.67 15.05
CA ALA A 36 21.03 14.59 15.94
C ALA A 36 20.59 14.81 17.39
N VAL A 37 20.00 13.80 18.01
CA VAL A 37 19.62 13.83 19.42
C VAL A 37 20.54 12.95 20.25
N ASN A 38 20.82 13.38 21.48
CA ASN A 38 21.68 12.63 22.41
C ASN A 38 20.95 11.50 23.16
N SER A 39 19.63 11.39 23.00
CA SER A 39 18.79 10.38 23.63
C SER A 39 17.99 9.61 22.59
N ALA A 40 17.57 8.39 22.93
CA ALA A 40 16.65 7.62 22.10
C ALA A 40 15.28 8.32 22.05
N ILE A 41 14.69 8.33 20.86
CA ILE A 41 13.35 8.89 20.61
C ILE A 41 12.34 7.75 20.66
N GLU A 42 11.24 7.94 21.38
CA GLU A 42 10.10 7.00 21.35
C GLU A 42 9.30 7.18 20.07
N CYS A 43 8.95 6.07 19.44
CA CYS A 43 8.20 6.05 18.19
C CYS A 43 7.37 4.77 18.05
N ASP A 44 6.39 4.81 17.18
CA ASP A 44 5.74 3.60 16.69
C ASP A 44 6.49 3.09 15.45
N MET A 45 6.86 1.83 15.46
CA MET A 45 7.47 1.19 14.31
C MET A 45 6.44 0.34 13.57
N LEU A 46 6.30 0.56 12.26
CA LEU A 46 5.47 -0.24 11.37
C LEU A 46 6.37 -0.97 10.38
N VAL A 47 6.20 -2.28 10.27
CA VAL A 47 6.92 -3.11 9.30
C VAL A 47 5.90 -3.84 8.44
N THR A 48 6.05 -3.74 7.12
CA THR A 48 5.21 -4.50 6.18
C THR A 48 5.97 -5.72 5.71
N VAL A 49 5.39 -6.90 5.96
CA VAL A 49 5.86 -8.20 5.48
C VAL A 49 4.69 -8.88 4.79
N GLU A 50 4.85 -9.27 3.53
CA GLU A 50 3.83 -10.00 2.75
C GLU A 50 2.41 -9.39 2.86
N ASN A 51 2.30 -8.09 2.70
CA ASN A 51 1.04 -7.31 2.83
C ASN A 51 0.43 -7.23 4.24
N VAL A 52 1.05 -7.82 5.26
CA VAL A 52 0.66 -7.67 6.66
C VAL A 52 1.48 -6.54 7.28
N ILE A 53 0.81 -5.64 7.99
CA ILE A 53 1.48 -4.57 8.72
C ILE A 53 1.56 -4.96 10.19
N TYR A 54 2.77 -5.04 10.68
CA TYR A 54 3.09 -5.23 12.09
C TYR A 54 3.41 -3.87 12.71
N ARG A 55 2.81 -3.55 13.84
CA ARG A 55 3.06 -2.33 14.62
C ARG A 55 3.67 -2.70 15.96
N TRP A 56 4.77 -2.06 16.28
CA TRP A 56 5.34 -2.04 17.63
C TRP A 56 5.12 -0.65 18.22
N GLU A 57 4.45 -0.58 19.34
CA GLU A 57 4.27 0.66 20.08
C GLU A 57 5.47 0.90 21.01
N ASN A 58 5.78 2.17 21.26
CA ASN A 58 6.83 2.60 22.18
C ASN A 58 8.22 2.00 21.85
N ALA A 59 8.51 1.78 20.58
CA ALA A 59 9.85 1.46 20.13
C ALA A 59 10.78 2.65 20.37
N LYS A 60 12.05 2.40 20.65
CA LYS A 60 13.05 3.45 20.89
C LYS A 60 14.07 3.45 19.77
N ILE A 61 14.19 4.57 19.06
CA ILE A 61 15.21 4.74 18.04
C ILE A 61 16.36 5.59 18.52
N ALA A 62 17.57 5.14 18.24
CA ALA A 62 18.80 5.91 18.40
C ALA A 62 19.59 5.90 17.10
N ALA A 63 20.21 7.02 16.76
CA ALA A 63 21.14 7.08 15.63
C ALA A 63 22.38 6.21 15.92
N ASP A 64 22.81 5.42 14.94
CA ASP A 64 24.07 4.68 15.04
C ASP A 64 25.23 5.63 14.72
N LYS A 65 25.85 6.16 15.77
CA LYS A 65 26.99 7.10 15.65
C LYS A 65 28.22 6.51 14.96
N LYS A 66 28.27 5.18 14.81
CA LYS A 66 29.40 4.48 14.17
C LYS A 66 29.17 4.19 12.68
N ALA A 67 27.93 4.28 12.23
CA ALA A 67 27.55 4.01 10.84
C ALA A 67 27.37 5.33 10.06
N SER A 68 26.16 5.64 9.66
CA SER A 68 25.86 6.86 8.89
C SER A 68 24.76 7.67 9.57
N ALA A 69 24.60 8.94 9.18
CA ALA A 69 23.52 9.79 9.68
C ALA A 69 22.11 9.25 9.35
N THR A 70 22.03 8.35 8.39
CA THR A 70 20.79 7.67 7.97
C THR A 70 20.59 6.32 8.63
N THR A 71 21.54 5.83 9.43
CA THR A 71 21.41 4.53 10.09
C THR A 71 20.93 4.70 11.53
N GLY A 72 19.89 3.97 11.89
CA GLY A 72 19.35 3.94 13.23
C GLY A 72 19.19 2.52 13.78
N ILE A 73 19.33 2.41 15.10
CA ILE A 73 19.04 1.18 15.84
C ILE A 73 17.72 1.39 16.56
N VAL A 74 16.73 0.56 16.22
CA VAL A 74 15.41 0.54 16.87
C VAL A 74 15.39 -0.58 17.89
N THR A 75 15.17 -0.25 19.15
CA THR A 75 14.98 -1.22 20.24
C THR A 75 13.50 -1.46 20.43
N ILE A 76 13.11 -2.75 20.47
CA ILE A 76 11.74 -3.23 20.61
C ILE A 76 11.59 -3.81 22.00
N THR A 77 10.56 -3.39 22.73
CA THR A 77 10.24 -3.88 24.10
C THR A 77 8.91 -4.59 24.18
N THR A 78 8.10 -4.54 23.12
CA THR A 78 6.75 -5.08 23.06
C THR A 78 6.63 -6.12 21.94
N ARG A 79 5.57 -6.94 22.00
CA ARG A 79 5.22 -7.81 20.87
C ARG A 79 4.50 -6.99 19.80
N PRO A 80 4.63 -7.36 18.52
CA PRO A 80 3.93 -6.66 17.44
C PRO A 80 2.42 -6.90 17.53
N GLN A 81 1.68 -5.85 17.19
CA GLN A 81 0.27 -5.93 16.89
C GLN A 81 0.08 -6.01 15.38
N ILE A 82 -0.82 -6.86 14.91
CA ILE A 82 -1.19 -6.90 13.50
C ILE A 82 -2.16 -5.76 13.22
N LEU A 83 -1.75 -4.83 12.35
CA LEU A 83 -2.54 -3.67 11.96
C LEU A 83 -3.21 -3.92 10.60
N ASN A 84 -4.46 -4.36 10.63
CA ASN A 84 -5.25 -4.42 9.40
C ASN A 84 -5.88 -3.04 9.14
N ARG A 85 -5.31 -2.26 8.19
CA ARG A 85 -5.82 -0.94 7.79
C ARG A 85 -6.90 -0.98 6.73
N ARG A 86 -7.20 -2.17 6.19
CA ARG A 86 -8.17 -2.32 5.13
C ARG A 86 -9.55 -2.60 5.68
N LYS A 87 -10.52 -1.77 5.34
CA LYS A 87 -11.93 -2.00 5.67
C LYS A 87 -12.46 -3.27 4.98
N TYR A 88 -12.02 -3.49 3.73
CA TYR A 88 -12.41 -4.64 2.91
C TYR A 88 -11.20 -5.45 2.46
N PRO A 89 -11.33 -6.78 2.37
CA PRO A 89 -10.30 -7.62 1.78
C PRO A 89 -10.16 -7.32 0.28
N ARG A 90 -9.06 -7.80 -0.29
CA ARG A 90 -8.77 -7.70 -1.72
C ARG A 90 -8.47 -9.07 -2.27
N ILE A 91 -8.82 -9.27 -3.53
CA ILE A 91 -8.40 -10.43 -4.32
C ILE A 91 -7.52 -9.94 -5.46
N ASP A 92 -6.54 -10.76 -5.82
CA ASP A 92 -5.71 -10.52 -6.99
C ASP A 92 -6.51 -10.87 -8.23
N MET A 93 -6.37 -10.04 -9.26
CA MET A 93 -7.07 -10.15 -10.54
C MET A 93 -6.04 -10.22 -11.66
N ASN A 94 -6.49 -10.66 -12.83
CA ASN A 94 -5.61 -10.79 -14.00
C ASN A 94 -6.34 -10.50 -15.32
N ASN A 95 -7.54 -9.93 -15.23
CA ASN A 95 -8.37 -9.65 -16.39
C ASN A 95 -7.82 -8.49 -17.20
N HIS A 96 -7.85 -8.61 -18.52
CA HIS A 96 -7.64 -7.44 -19.39
C HIS A 96 -8.76 -6.44 -19.15
N CYS A 97 -8.44 -5.17 -19.31
CA CYS A 97 -9.42 -4.10 -19.14
C CYS A 97 -9.07 -2.89 -20.01
N THR A 98 -10.12 -2.18 -20.37
CA THR A 98 -10.04 -0.91 -21.07
C THR A 98 -10.34 0.22 -20.09
N ILE A 99 -9.48 1.23 -20.05
CA ILE A 99 -9.57 2.36 -19.12
C ILE A 99 -9.91 3.62 -19.93
N THR A 100 -11.00 4.29 -19.56
CA THR A 100 -11.40 5.58 -20.13
C THR A 100 -11.31 6.66 -19.06
N VAL A 101 -10.77 7.82 -19.41
CA VAL A 101 -10.64 8.94 -18.48
C VAL A 101 -11.81 9.88 -18.64
N LYS A 102 -12.53 10.13 -17.54
CA LYS A 102 -13.73 10.99 -17.55
C LYS A 102 -13.40 12.41 -18.00
N GLY A 103 -14.17 12.89 -19.00
CA GLY A 103 -14.00 14.23 -19.56
C GLY A 103 -12.94 14.32 -20.65
N THR A 104 -12.44 13.17 -21.12
CA THR A 104 -11.56 13.07 -22.31
C THR A 104 -12.06 11.94 -23.20
N ASP A 105 -11.55 11.90 -24.45
CA ASP A 105 -11.77 10.78 -25.36
C ASP A 105 -10.63 9.74 -25.28
N GLU A 106 -9.75 9.89 -24.29
CA GLU A 106 -8.57 9.03 -24.12
C GLU A 106 -8.97 7.66 -23.56
N THR A 107 -8.51 6.63 -24.23
CA THR A 107 -8.72 5.23 -23.87
C THR A 107 -7.39 4.51 -23.80
N PHE A 108 -7.19 3.71 -22.78
CA PHE A 108 -5.96 2.97 -22.51
C PHE A 108 -6.25 1.49 -22.28
N GLU A 109 -5.32 0.66 -22.70
CA GLU A 109 -5.33 -0.76 -22.37
C GLU A 109 -4.61 -1.00 -21.05
N GLY A 110 -5.11 -1.97 -20.28
CA GLY A 110 -4.53 -2.33 -19.01
C GLY A 110 -4.94 -3.72 -18.55
N LYS A 111 -4.57 -4.01 -17.32
CA LYS A 111 -4.87 -5.27 -16.65
C LYS A 111 -5.32 -4.98 -15.23
N LEU A 112 -6.48 -5.50 -14.84
CA LEU A 112 -6.92 -5.39 -13.47
C LEU A 112 -5.96 -6.19 -12.56
N ASP A 113 -5.39 -5.54 -11.58
CA ASP A 113 -4.40 -6.11 -10.66
C ASP A 113 -5.05 -6.65 -9.38
N ASN A 114 -5.91 -5.86 -8.77
CA ASN A 114 -6.67 -6.29 -7.59
C ASN A 114 -8.00 -5.55 -7.47
N LEU A 115 -8.92 -6.18 -6.73
CA LEU A 115 -10.29 -5.70 -6.52
C LEU A 115 -10.73 -5.86 -5.07
N SER A 116 -11.46 -4.86 -4.57
CA SER A 116 -12.13 -4.88 -3.27
C SER A 116 -13.47 -4.15 -3.35
N ALA A 117 -14.30 -4.26 -2.31
CA ALA A 117 -15.61 -3.63 -2.25
C ALA A 117 -15.62 -2.11 -2.46
N ASN A 118 -14.50 -1.43 -2.21
CA ASN A 118 -14.43 0.03 -2.26
C ASN A 118 -13.31 0.58 -3.15
N GLY A 119 -12.68 -0.26 -3.95
CA GLY A 119 -11.62 0.18 -4.84
C GLY A 119 -10.97 -0.97 -5.60
N PHE A 120 -10.20 -0.57 -6.59
CA PHE A 120 -9.48 -1.49 -7.47
C PHE A 120 -8.11 -0.92 -7.82
N ALA A 121 -7.25 -1.77 -8.36
CA ALA A 121 -6.01 -1.33 -8.99
C ALA A 121 -5.88 -1.98 -10.36
N PHE A 122 -5.23 -1.27 -11.28
CA PHE A 122 -4.87 -1.79 -12.59
C PHE A 122 -3.41 -1.48 -12.94
N LEU A 123 -2.88 -2.27 -13.84
CA LEU A 123 -1.56 -2.10 -14.44
C LEU A 123 -1.72 -1.47 -15.82
N SER A 124 -0.92 -0.48 -16.13
CA SER A 124 -0.82 0.12 -17.46
C SER A 124 0.62 0.43 -17.81
N LYS A 125 0.98 0.38 -19.08
CA LYS A 125 2.30 0.83 -19.57
C LYS A 125 2.29 2.31 -19.94
N ASP A 126 1.16 2.97 -19.87
CA ASP A 126 1.02 4.35 -20.29
C ASP A 126 1.44 5.31 -19.18
N ARG A 127 2.38 6.20 -19.50
CA ARG A 127 2.90 7.23 -18.60
C ARG A 127 1.85 8.27 -18.19
N PHE A 128 0.72 8.33 -18.90
CA PHE A 128 -0.39 9.24 -18.56
C PHE A 128 -0.72 9.16 -17.06
N PHE A 129 -0.77 7.96 -16.48
CA PHE A 129 -1.21 7.74 -15.11
C PHE A 129 -0.24 8.27 -14.05
N SER A 130 1.04 8.51 -14.38
CA SER A 130 2.05 8.98 -13.41
C SER A 130 1.71 10.36 -12.81
N ASN A 131 1.03 11.23 -13.57
CA ASN A 131 0.77 12.62 -13.21
C ASN A 131 -0.72 12.96 -13.09
N ASN A 132 -1.61 11.97 -13.17
CA ASN A 132 -3.05 12.19 -13.24
C ASN A 132 -3.81 11.70 -11.98
N LYS A 133 -3.17 11.79 -10.81
CA LYS A 133 -3.86 11.58 -9.53
C LYS A 133 -5.03 12.55 -9.38
N GLY A 134 -6.15 12.03 -8.88
CA GLY A 134 -7.41 12.78 -8.72
C GLY A 134 -8.35 12.70 -9.92
N LYS A 135 -7.88 12.26 -11.10
CA LYS A 135 -8.76 11.99 -12.25
C LYS A 135 -9.71 10.82 -11.96
N ILE A 136 -10.91 10.90 -12.53
CA ILE A 136 -11.89 9.81 -12.50
C ILE A 136 -11.68 8.97 -13.76
N VAL A 137 -11.64 7.67 -13.57
CA VAL A 137 -11.53 6.67 -14.64
C VAL A 137 -12.68 5.69 -14.59
N THR A 138 -13.07 5.21 -15.75
CA THR A 138 -13.98 4.07 -15.92
C THR A 138 -13.16 2.91 -16.48
N VAL A 139 -13.23 1.76 -15.81
CA VAL A 139 -12.52 0.54 -16.19
C VAL A 139 -13.53 -0.51 -16.62
N SER A 140 -13.49 -0.91 -17.88
CA SER A 140 -14.28 -2.02 -18.43
C SER A 140 -13.45 -3.30 -18.39
N ILE A 141 -13.91 -4.30 -17.68
CA ILE A 141 -13.19 -5.55 -17.41
C ILE A 141 -13.66 -6.64 -18.35
N ASP A 142 -12.73 -7.25 -19.08
CA ASP A 142 -13.02 -8.35 -19.98
C ASP A 142 -13.23 -9.66 -19.22
N ASN A 143 -14.21 -10.46 -19.63
CA ASN A 143 -14.49 -11.79 -19.08
C ASN A 143 -14.59 -11.78 -17.53
N PHE A 144 -15.25 -10.78 -16.99
CA PHE A 144 -15.48 -10.72 -15.56
C PHE A 144 -16.65 -11.63 -15.13
N ASP A 145 -16.46 -12.37 -14.05
CA ASP A 145 -17.44 -13.34 -13.54
C ASP A 145 -18.76 -12.70 -13.06
N LEU A 146 -18.76 -11.38 -12.82
CA LEU A 146 -19.96 -10.57 -12.55
C LEU A 146 -20.22 -9.61 -13.72
N PRO A 147 -20.86 -10.04 -14.82
CA PRO A 147 -21.04 -9.20 -16.02
C PRO A 147 -21.75 -7.86 -15.75
N ALA A 148 -22.71 -7.83 -14.85
CA ALA A 148 -23.44 -6.62 -14.47
C ALA A 148 -22.55 -5.59 -13.73
N HIS A 149 -21.39 -5.99 -13.24
CA HIS A 149 -20.41 -5.17 -12.51
C HIS A 149 -19.04 -5.15 -13.19
N SER A 150 -18.98 -5.47 -14.49
CA SER A 150 -17.75 -5.46 -15.28
C SER A 150 -17.22 -4.05 -15.58
N VAL A 151 -18.00 -3.01 -15.28
CA VAL A 151 -17.60 -1.61 -15.45
C VAL A 151 -17.49 -0.97 -14.07
N LEU A 152 -16.28 -0.50 -13.75
CA LEU A 152 -15.96 0.14 -12.47
C LEU A 152 -15.63 1.61 -12.72
N GLU A 153 -16.19 2.52 -11.91
CA GLU A 153 -15.76 3.92 -11.85
C GLU A 153 -14.94 4.16 -10.58
N GLY A 154 -13.85 4.89 -10.68
CA GLY A 154 -13.04 5.23 -9.51
C GLY A 154 -12.15 6.44 -9.74
N GLN A 155 -11.78 7.10 -8.63
CA GLN A 155 -10.82 8.19 -8.63
C GLN A 155 -9.42 7.64 -8.42
N ILE A 156 -8.46 8.04 -9.25
CA ILE A 156 -7.05 7.70 -9.08
C ILE A 156 -6.54 8.34 -7.79
N ILE A 157 -6.17 7.51 -6.81
CA ILE A 157 -5.64 7.96 -5.52
C ILE A 157 -4.12 7.79 -5.40
N ARG A 158 -3.55 6.85 -6.15
CA ARG A 158 -2.10 6.59 -6.20
C ARG A 158 -1.68 6.05 -7.55
N CYS A 159 -0.44 6.33 -7.89
CA CYS A 159 0.26 5.67 -8.98
C CYS A 159 1.69 5.40 -8.54
N SER A 160 2.21 4.22 -8.80
CA SER A 160 3.61 3.85 -8.60
C SER A 160 4.17 3.26 -9.88
N ASP A 161 5.38 3.68 -10.24
CA ASP A 161 6.12 3.14 -11.36
C ASP A 161 6.94 1.93 -10.89
N ASN A 162 6.83 0.83 -11.61
CA ASN A 162 7.60 -0.37 -11.42
C ASN A 162 8.19 -0.77 -12.79
N ASP A 163 9.37 -0.24 -13.08
CA ASP A 163 10.12 -0.48 -14.31
C ASP A 163 9.31 -0.23 -15.60
N GLY A 164 8.59 0.89 -15.65
CA GLY A 164 7.76 1.30 -16.80
C GLY A 164 6.37 0.65 -16.83
N VAL A 165 6.00 -0.09 -15.80
CA VAL A 165 4.62 -0.54 -15.58
C VAL A 165 4.03 0.25 -14.42
N TYR A 166 3.01 1.02 -14.68
CA TYR A 166 2.33 1.85 -13.70
C TYR A 166 1.26 1.05 -12.97
N ILE A 167 1.37 0.98 -11.65
CA ILE A 167 0.36 0.40 -10.76
C ILE A 167 -0.53 1.54 -10.29
N VAL A 168 -1.76 1.57 -10.79
CA VAL A 168 -2.72 2.65 -10.54
C VAL A 168 -3.80 2.17 -9.58
N GLY A 169 -3.84 2.76 -8.40
CA GLY A 169 -4.86 2.46 -7.40
C GLY A 169 -6.00 3.46 -7.43
N CYS A 170 -7.22 2.96 -7.51
CA CYS A 170 -8.45 3.75 -7.60
C CYS A 170 -9.37 3.49 -6.41
N GLN A 171 -10.02 4.56 -5.94
CA GLN A 171 -11.08 4.53 -4.94
C GLN A 171 -12.42 4.64 -5.64
N MET A 172 -13.35 3.72 -5.40
CA MET A 172 -14.73 3.85 -5.86
C MET A 172 -15.48 4.92 -5.05
N PRO A 173 -16.49 5.58 -5.64
CA PRO A 173 -17.26 6.62 -4.93
C PRO A 173 -18.05 6.04 -3.76
N GLU A 174 -18.51 4.81 -3.86
CA GLU A 174 -19.29 4.10 -2.84
C GLU A 174 -18.80 2.66 -2.69
N ASP A 175 -19.11 2.05 -1.53
CA ASP A 175 -18.87 0.63 -1.29
C ASP A 175 -19.82 -0.20 -2.16
N ASN A 176 -19.28 -1.16 -2.92
CA ASN A 176 -20.07 -2.03 -3.79
C ASN A 176 -20.34 -3.37 -3.10
N TYR A 177 -21.58 -3.59 -2.71
CA TYR A 177 -22.01 -4.79 -2.00
C TYR A 177 -21.83 -6.09 -2.83
N TYR A 178 -22.13 -6.06 -4.13
CA TYR A 178 -22.00 -7.24 -5.00
C TYR A 178 -20.53 -7.64 -5.19
N ILE A 179 -19.64 -6.66 -5.32
CA ILE A 179 -18.21 -6.91 -5.37
C ILE A 179 -17.72 -7.44 -4.01
N MET A 180 -18.26 -6.94 -2.90
CA MET A 180 -17.92 -7.45 -1.57
C MET A 180 -18.22 -8.94 -1.44
N GLU A 181 -19.44 -9.35 -1.80
CA GLU A 181 -19.85 -10.77 -1.77
C GLU A 181 -18.97 -11.63 -2.68
N TYR A 182 -18.71 -11.17 -3.90
CA TYR A 182 -17.83 -11.84 -4.86
C TYR A 182 -16.43 -12.06 -4.28
N VAL A 183 -15.82 -11.01 -3.73
CA VAL A 183 -14.48 -11.06 -3.12
C VAL A 183 -14.45 -12.06 -1.94
N GLU A 184 -15.47 -12.02 -1.08
CA GLU A 184 -15.57 -12.96 0.05
C GLU A 184 -15.72 -14.41 -0.43
N GLN A 185 -16.52 -14.66 -1.45
CA GLN A 185 -16.69 -15.99 -2.04
C GLN A 185 -15.38 -16.52 -2.63
N MET A 186 -14.65 -15.70 -3.37
CA MET A 186 -13.37 -16.06 -3.96
C MET A 186 -12.33 -16.41 -2.89
N ILE A 187 -12.25 -15.63 -1.80
CA ILE A 187 -11.35 -15.91 -0.68
C ILE A 187 -11.69 -17.25 0.00
N ARG A 188 -13.00 -17.55 0.17
CA ARG A 188 -13.41 -18.84 0.76
C ARG A 188 -13.02 -20.02 -0.13
N THR A 189 -13.19 -19.87 -1.45
CA THR A 189 -12.81 -20.92 -2.41
C THR A 189 -11.32 -21.18 -2.42
N GLN A 190 -10.49 -20.13 -2.36
CA GLN A 190 -9.03 -20.24 -2.30
C GLN A 190 -8.49 -20.90 -1.02
N LYS A 191 -9.20 -20.78 0.11
CA LYS A 191 -8.82 -21.42 1.38
C LYS A 191 -9.14 -22.90 1.45
N ASN A 192 -10.01 -23.39 0.59
CA ASN A 192 -10.50 -24.78 0.57
C ASN A 192 -9.76 -25.64 -0.47
N ASN A 193 -8.87 -25.05 -1.25
CA ASN A 193 -7.95 -25.73 -2.18
C ASN A 193 -6.50 -25.69 -1.64
#